data_698de9d2093e49b212c89b9300b834c2
#
_entry.id   698de9d2093e49b212c89b9300b834c2
#
_cell.length_a   1.000
_cell.length_b   1.000
_cell.length_c   1.000
_cell.angle_alpha   90.00
_cell.angle_beta   90.00
_cell.angle_gamma   90.00
#
_symmetry.space_group_name_H-M   'P 1'
#
loop_
_entity.id
_entity.type
_entity.pdbx_description
1 polymer ?
#
loop_
_entity_poly.entity_id
_entity_poly.type
_entity_poly.pdbx_seq_one_letter_code
_entity_poly.pdbx_strand_id
1 'polypeptide(L)'
;MTAELPLICSAAALALVALLLSVGRNPRLAAGVAIAVAVAAVIVPLALAALIDPARAAGRALWEWSAAGGPTVQASYQFDGIAAVGGAVGAAYAGAGLFGAARATRRHPLLPIAVLGIALTFFALAVTEDLIAGTVVLGVLASVTILATLAVAPLPASTRLAAYLAVGVQFFVLAALLLARFGAPSFRFDAIAPGAVSPGAILAASVGAALFAGLYPFIPWRFRAHLRGPELERLRGVITMPAGVGASLLLLRLLGTTRGDLTTIPLPGIPLEWRALAALIVVVPVGVASWRDKRAPVRGAIVAAICVGLLAVYPVLHWSHLVVIAALLSVLYAAAVSLWLPEQWEVVRYDVTLAAFWIALAVGTPTALAGGLFILVADALAAFAESVWTPPHGSYVVVIAGSTATVTGLVIIGLGALAAVDAGAQGLALVGLLVTAALVLIHVGRRLDVVGVPLALDALSAAVALGVTTVIGLAVAAPLYQGVTTAFGREFAPATANAPLGFLAVTALATFLVVVARSVRPFMPDLAPLAEQLRIITALTDPVPAGYAAFAALDAITSRTTAAFSLFEQRAGVWLATVLIIAILVWSVR
;
A
#
# COMPACT_ATOMS: atom_id res chain seq x y z
N MET A 1 31.32 0.59 8.40
CA MET A 1 30.05 0.22 9.07
C MET A 1 29.35 -0.77 8.17
N THR A 2 28.85 -1.87 8.72
CA THR A 2 28.07 -2.84 7.93
C THR A 2 26.72 -2.24 7.60
N ALA A 3 26.25 -2.43 6.37
CA ALA A 3 24.96 -1.89 5.88
C ALA A 3 23.74 -2.37 6.69
N GLU A 4 23.90 -3.40 7.49
CA GLU A 4 22.86 -4.03 8.31
C GLU A 4 22.62 -3.28 9.63
N LEU A 5 23.64 -2.57 10.12
CA LEU A 5 23.66 -1.98 11.47
C LEU A 5 22.44 -1.09 11.76
N PRO A 6 21.97 -0.22 10.83
CA PRO A 6 20.83 0.66 11.11
C PRO A 6 19.55 -0.11 11.46
N LEU A 7 19.26 -1.18 10.69
CA LEU A 7 18.05 -1.95 10.89
C LEU A 7 18.15 -2.92 12.06
N ILE A 8 19.35 -3.45 12.34
CA ILE A 8 19.62 -4.26 13.54
C ILE A 8 19.44 -3.40 14.80
N CYS A 9 19.95 -2.17 14.80
CA CYS A 9 19.74 -1.24 15.90
C CYS A 9 18.25 -0.91 16.12
N SER A 10 17.51 -0.66 15.03
CA SER A 10 16.08 -0.41 15.11
C SER A 10 15.30 -1.63 15.61
N ALA A 11 15.65 -2.83 15.15
CA ALA A 11 15.04 -4.08 15.60
C ALA A 11 15.32 -4.34 17.09
N ALA A 12 16.57 -4.15 17.54
CA ALA A 12 16.93 -4.28 18.95
C ALA A 12 16.21 -3.25 19.83
N ALA A 13 16.09 -2.00 19.37
CA ALA A 13 15.32 -0.97 20.04
C ALA A 13 13.84 -1.35 20.19
N LEU A 14 13.21 -1.86 19.13
CA LEU A 14 11.82 -2.32 19.18
C LEU A 14 11.62 -3.54 20.09
N ALA A 15 12.58 -4.47 20.13
CA ALA A 15 12.57 -5.58 21.07
C ALA A 15 12.65 -5.09 22.53
N LEU A 16 13.49 -4.07 22.78
CA LEU A 16 13.56 -3.42 24.09
C LEU A 16 12.24 -2.70 24.43
N VAL A 17 11.60 -2.03 23.49
CA VAL A 17 10.26 -1.44 23.69
C VAL A 17 9.26 -2.50 24.11
N ALA A 18 9.20 -3.64 23.40
CA ALA A 18 8.31 -4.74 23.75
C ALA A 18 8.57 -5.28 25.16
N LEU A 19 9.85 -5.42 25.54
CA LEU A 19 10.25 -5.85 26.88
C LEU A 19 9.83 -4.86 27.95
N LEU A 20 10.10 -3.56 27.76
CA LEU A 20 9.74 -2.49 28.71
C LEU A 20 8.22 -2.42 28.93
N LEU A 21 7.43 -2.58 27.87
CA LEU A 21 5.97 -2.56 27.96
C LEU A 21 5.39 -3.83 28.62
N SER A 22 6.11 -4.96 28.57
CA SER A 22 5.65 -6.24 29.15
C SER A 22 6.06 -6.44 30.60
N VAL A 23 7.26 -5.98 31.01
CA VAL A 23 7.88 -6.32 32.31
C VAL A 23 8.01 -5.10 33.23
N GLY A 24 7.78 -3.88 32.73
CA GLY A 24 8.03 -2.65 33.48
C GLY A 24 7.22 -2.54 34.78
N ARG A 25 7.90 -2.62 35.94
CA ARG A 25 7.29 -2.50 37.28
C ARG A 25 6.66 -1.12 37.54
N ASN A 26 7.23 -0.07 36.94
CA ASN A 26 6.66 1.28 37.00
C ASN A 26 6.12 1.65 35.60
N PRO A 27 4.79 1.59 35.39
CA PRO A 27 4.20 1.72 34.04
C PRO A 27 4.46 3.10 33.40
N ARG A 28 4.56 4.17 34.20
CA ARG A 28 4.81 5.52 33.67
C ARG A 28 6.25 5.71 33.19
N LEU A 29 7.21 5.26 34.01
CA LEU A 29 8.64 5.35 33.65
C LEU A 29 8.94 4.42 32.46
N ALA A 30 8.43 3.18 32.50
CA ALA A 30 8.61 2.23 31.42
C ALA A 30 8.02 2.74 30.10
N ALA A 31 6.84 3.34 30.13
CA ALA A 31 6.22 3.95 28.95
C ALA A 31 7.06 5.13 28.43
N GLY A 32 7.55 6.03 29.29
CA GLY A 32 8.40 7.15 28.89
C GLY A 32 9.71 6.71 28.21
N VAL A 33 10.39 5.71 28.79
CA VAL A 33 11.61 5.13 28.22
C VAL A 33 11.30 4.40 26.91
N ALA A 34 10.20 3.63 26.86
CA ALA A 34 9.77 2.93 25.65
C ALA A 34 9.48 3.89 24.49
N ILE A 35 8.86 5.06 24.77
CA ILE A 35 8.66 6.11 23.76
C ILE A 35 9.99 6.63 23.23
N ALA A 36 10.92 6.98 24.10
CA ALA A 36 12.24 7.50 23.70
C ALA A 36 13.01 6.46 22.84
N VAL A 37 12.97 5.18 23.23
CA VAL A 37 13.62 4.10 22.49
C VAL A 37 12.92 3.85 21.14
N ALA A 38 11.59 3.93 21.07
CA ALA A 38 10.85 3.79 19.81
C ALA A 38 11.13 4.96 18.85
N VAL A 39 11.21 6.19 19.36
CA VAL A 39 11.62 7.36 18.57
C VAL A 39 13.05 7.17 18.04
N ALA A 40 13.98 6.68 18.86
CA ALA A 40 15.32 6.36 18.40
C ALA A 40 15.32 5.28 17.30
N ALA A 41 14.47 4.25 17.40
CA ALA A 41 14.33 3.23 16.37
C ALA A 41 13.89 3.80 15.01
N VAL A 42 13.09 4.86 15.00
CA VAL A 42 12.66 5.55 13.77
C VAL A 42 13.76 6.46 13.22
N ILE A 43 14.47 7.19 14.10
CA ILE A 43 15.48 8.17 13.68
C ILE A 43 16.75 7.48 13.17
N VAL A 44 17.16 6.36 13.76
CA VAL A 44 18.42 5.67 13.46
C VAL A 44 18.59 5.33 11.97
N PRO A 45 17.62 4.74 11.26
CA PRO A 45 17.77 4.46 9.83
C PRO A 45 18.00 5.73 9.00
N LEU A 46 17.27 6.81 9.29
CA LEU A 46 17.38 8.09 8.57
C LEU A 46 18.69 8.80 8.85
N ALA A 47 19.12 8.86 10.13
CA ALA A 47 20.38 9.50 10.52
C ALA A 47 21.60 8.77 9.96
N LEU A 48 21.59 7.44 10.00
CA LEU A 48 22.69 6.64 9.48
C LEU A 48 22.73 6.64 7.95
N ALA A 49 21.59 6.74 7.26
CA ALA A 49 21.57 6.92 5.82
C ALA A 49 22.27 8.21 5.37
N ALA A 50 22.15 9.28 6.14
CA ALA A 50 22.86 10.54 5.86
C ALA A 50 24.39 10.43 6.05
N LEU A 51 24.86 9.43 6.83
CA LEU A 51 26.28 9.20 7.14
C LEU A 51 26.93 8.09 6.29
N ILE A 52 26.13 7.23 5.68
CA ILE A 52 26.62 6.13 4.85
C ILE A 52 26.82 6.63 3.42
N ASP A 53 28.04 6.55 2.93
CA ASP A 53 28.34 6.78 1.51
C ASP A 53 27.68 5.67 0.67
N PRO A 54 26.72 6.02 -0.24
CA PRO A 54 26.02 5.04 -1.04
C PRO A 54 26.96 4.22 -1.95
N ALA A 55 28.10 4.77 -2.35
CA ALA A 55 29.13 4.06 -3.11
C ALA A 55 29.84 2.94 -2.30
N ARG A 56 29.81 3.05 -0.97
CA ARG A 56 30.38 2.04 -0.03
C ARG A 56 29.33 1.07 0.51
N ALA A 57 28.07 1.32 0.27
CA ALA A 57 26.95 0.45 0.65
C ALA A 57 26.72 -0.65 -0.39
N ALA A 58 27.80 -1.16 -1.01
CA ALA A 58 27.70 -2.26 -1.97
C ALA A 58 26.91 -3.43 -1.39
N GLY A 59 25.91 -3.86 -2.13
CA GLY A 59 25.05 -4.96 -1.73
C GLY A 59 25.86 -6.21 -1.41
N ARG A 60 25.53 -6.90 -0.32
CA ARG A 60 26.16 -8.13 0.09
C ARG A 60 25.26 -9.29 -0.25
N ALA A 61 25.77 -10.23 -1.08
CA ALA A 61 25.09 -11.48 -1.31
C ALA A 61 25.26 -12.39 -0.08
N LEU A 62 24.14 -12.85 0.49
CA LEU A 62 24.12 -13.89 1.52
C LEU A 62 24.16 -15.28 0.90
N TRP A 63 23.53 -15.42 -0.24
CA TRP A 63 23.35 -16.67 -0.93
C TRP A 63 23.11 -16.42 -2.42
N GLU A 64 23.67 -17.28 -3.25
CA GLU A 64 23.52 -17.24 -4.70
C GLU A 64 23.19 -18.62 -5.23
N TRP A 65 22.22 -18.68 -6.14
CA TRP A 65 21.87 -19.88 -6.87
C TRP A 65 21.67 -19.55 -8.34
N SER A 66 22.28 -20.32 -9.21
CA SER A 66 22.11 -20.22 -10.65
C SER A 66 21.78 -21.59 -11.22
N ALA A 67 20.67 -21.68 -11.96
CA ALA A 67 20.41 -22.87 -12.78
C ALA A 67 21.24 -22.81 -14.06
N ALA A 68 21.69 -23.95 -14.56
CA ALA A 68 22.43 -24.01 -15.82
C ALA A 68 21.60 -23.39 -16.96
N GLY A 69 22.06 -22.26 -17.50
CA GLY A 69 21.35 -21.49 -18.54
C GLY A 69 20.15 -20.68 -18.09
N GLY A 70 19.87 -20.58 -16.79
CA GLY A 70 18.80 -19.77 -16.22
C GLY A 70 19.28 -18.49 -15.53
N PRO A 71 18.36 -17.61 -15.12
CA PRO A 71 18.70 -16.40 -14.38
C PRO A 71 19.26 -16.72 -13.01
N THR A 72 20.16 -15.86 -12.53
CA THR A 72 20.73 -15.96 -11.19
C THR A 72 19.75 -15.42 -10.15
N VAL A 73 19.50 -16.17 -9.08
CA VAL A 73 18.77 -15.76 -7.89
C VAL A 73 19.77 -15.48 -6.78
N GLN A 74 19.71 -14.30 -6.19
CA GLN A 74 20.58 -13.91 -5.10
C GLN A 74 19.76 -13.40 -3.91
N ALA A 75 20.05 -13.93 -2.72
CA ALA A 75 19.61 -13.27 -1.50
C ALA A 75 20.62 -12.16 -1.17
N SER A 76 20.50 -11.03 -1.85
CA SER A 76 21.32 -9.84 -1.65
C SER A 76 20.52 -8.73 -0.95
N TYR A 77 21.24 -7.91 -0.18
CA TYR A 77 20.64 -6.78 0.53
C TYR A 77 21.54 -5.56 0.42
N GLN A 78 20.90 -4.40 0.33
CA GLN A 78 21.55 -3.10 0.29
C GLN A 78 20.80 -2.12 1.19
N PHE A 79 21.55 -1.31 1.92
CA PHE A 79 20.98 -0.20 2.67
C PHE A 79 21.13 1.09 1.88
N ASP A 80 20.07 1.48 1.20
CA ASP A 80 19.95 2.70 0.41
C ASP A 80 18.92 3.66 1.03
N GLY A 81 18.63 4.76 0.35
CA GLY A 81 17.63 5.74 0.82
C GLY A 81 16.21 5.16 0.92
N ILE A 82 15.83 4.22 0.04
CA ILE A 82 14.52 3.53 0.11
C ILE A 82 14.48 2.63 1.35
N ALA A 83 15.59 1.92 1.63
CA ALA A 83 15.72 1.08 2.83
C ALA A 83 15.70 1.92 4.11
N ALA A 84 16.30 3.11 4.12
CA ALA A 84 16.27 4.01 5.25
C ALA A 84 14.85 4.51 5.55
N VAL A 85 14.14 4.97 4.53
CA VAL A 85 12.73 5.39 4.65
C VAL A 85 11.84 4.22 5.05
N GLY A 86 12.01 3.06 4.39
CA GLY A 86 11.31 1.83 4.77
C GLY A 86 11.57 1.44 6.22
N GLY A 87 12.84 1.50 6.67
CA GLY A 87 13.21 1.26 8.05
C GLY A 87 12.50 2.18 9.03
N ALA A 88 12.45 3.48 8.75
CA ALA A 88 11.75 4.46 9.58
C ALA A 88 10.23 4.21 9.63
N VAL A 89 9.61 3.94 8.47
CA VAL A 89 8.18 3.58 8.36
C VAL A 89 7.87 2.31 9.14
N GLY A 90 8.67 1.26 8.94
CA GLY A 90 8.50 -0.01 9.65
C GLY A 90 8.65 0.12 11.15
N ALA A 91 9.66 0.89 11.62
CA ALA A 91 9.87 1.16 13.03
C ALA A 91 8.70 1.94 13.66
N ALA A 92 8.16 2.95 12.95
CA ALA A 92 7.04 3.74 13.44
C ALA A 92 5.76 2.92 13.53
N TYR A 93 5.40 2.13 12.52
CA TYR A 93 4.24 1.23 12.58
C TYR A 93 4.43 0.12 13.63
N ALA A 94 5.63 -0.44 13.76
CA ALA A 94 5.90 -1.44 14.80
C ALA A 94 5.77 -0.82 16.19
N GLY A 95 6.32 0.37 16.42
CA GLY A 95 6.12 1.13 17.66
C GLY A 95 4.64 1.33 17.96
N ALA A 96 3.86 1.83 16.99
CA ALA A 96 2.41 1.98 17.12
C ALA A 96 1.72 0.65 17.47
N GLY A 97 2.10 -0.43 16.79
CA GLY A 97 1.59 -1.78 17.05
C GLY A 97 1.91 -2.30 18.43
N LEU A 98 3.13 -2.09 18.93
CA LEU A 98 3.56 -2.51 20.26
C LEU A 98 2.81 -1.77 21.38
N PHE A 99 2.64 -0.42 21.25
CA PHE A 99 1.84 0.35 22.20
C PHE A 99 0.36 -0.02 22.14
N GLY A 100 -0.19 -0.27 20.95
CA GLY A 100 -1.55 -0.79 20.78
C GLY A 100 -1.72 -2.19 21.36
N ALA A 101 -0.77 -3.09 21.10
CA ALA A 101 -0.75 -4.43 21.65
C ALA A 101 -0.64 -4.44 23.19
N ALA A 102 0.18 -3.56 23.79
CA ALA A 102 0.32 -3.48 25.24
C ALA A 102 -1.01 -3.16 25.95
N ARG A 103 -1.89 -2.37 25.31
CA ARG A 103 -3.25 -2.12 25.81
C ARG A 103 -4.18 -3.32 25.66
N ALA A 104 -3.97 -4.10 24.60
CA ALA A 104 -4.76 -5.30 24.30
C ALA A 104 -4.23 -6.59 24.96
N THR A 105 -3.01 -6.59 25.56
CA THR A 105 -2.21 -7.77 25.94
C THR A 105 -2.91 -8.70 26.95
N ARG A 106 -3.83 -8.19 27.75
CA ARG A 106 -4.60 -9.06 28.67
C ARG A 106 -5.41 -10.15 27.92
N ARG A 107 -5.67 -9.96 26.62
CA ARG A 107 -6.44 -10.88 25.78
C ARG A 107 -5.60 -11.64 24.76
N HIS A 108 -4.45 -11.10 24.34
CA HIS A 108 -3.67 -11.61 23.21
C HIS A 108 -2.16 -11.53 23.46
N PRO A 109 -1.58 -12.43 24.30
CA PRO A 109 -0.17 -12.34 24.72
C PRO A 109 0.84 -12.51 23.57
N LEU A 110 0.47 -13.16 22.46
CA LEU A 110 1.35 -13.36 21.29
C LEU A 110 1.39 -12.16 20.34
N LEU A 111 0.53 -11.18 20.52
CA LEU A 111 0.42 -10.03 19.60
C LEU A 111 1.69 -9.19 19.54
N PRO A 112 2.40 -8.85 20.64
CA PRO A 112 3.68 -8.13 20.58
C PRO A 112 4.75 -8.89 19.77
N ILE A 113 4.79 -10.22 19.89
CA ILE A 113 5.73 -11.07 19.12
C ILE A 113 5.40 -11.00 17.63
N ALA A 114 4.12 -11.07 17.27
CA ALA A 114 3.69 -10.95 15.87
C ALA A 114 4.02 -9.56 15.30
N VAL A 115 3.84 -8.48 16.07
CA VAL A 115 4.22 -7.13 15.65
C VAL A 115 5.73 -7.01 15.42
N LEU A 116 6.57 -7.59 16.30
CA LEU A 116 8.02 -7.66 16.08
C LEU A 116 8.37 -8.48 14.84
N GLY A 117 7.67 -9.58 14.61
CA GLY A 117 7.81 -10.40 13.40
C GLY A 117 7.49 -9.60 12.13
N ILE A 118 6.43 -8.79 12.14
CA ILE A 118 6.10 -7.86 11.04
C ILE A 118 7.24 -6.86 10.82
N ALA A 119 7.76 -6.24 11.89
CA ALA A 119 8.85 -5.28 11.79
C ALA A 119 10.11 -5.90 11.18
N LEU A 120 10.54 -7.06 11.67
CA LEU A 120 11.74 -7.74 11.17
C LEU A 120 11.61 -8.14 9.71
N THR A 121 10.47 -8.72 9.33
CA THR A 121 10.22 -9.11 7.93
C THR A 121 10.08 -7.90 7.01
N PHE A 122 9.49 -6.81 7.50
CA PHE A 122 9.42 -5.56 6.76
C PHE A 122 10.81 -4.93 6.56
N PHE A 123 11.67 -4.93 7.59
CA PHE A 123 13.06 -4.48 7.46
C PHE A 123 13.84 -5.31 6.45
N ALA A 124 13.71 -6.64 6.49
CA ALA A 124 14.32 -7.51 5.50
C ALA A 124 13.85 -7.18 4.08
N LEU A 125 12.55 -6.91 3.91
CA LEU A 125 11.98 -6.52 2.62
C LEU A 125 12.51 -5.16 2.14
N ALA A 126 12.65 -4.19 3.03
CA ALA A 126 13.13 -2.85 2.70
C ALA A 126 14.57 -2.84 2.16
N VAL A 127 15.43 -3.76 2.62
CA VAL A 127 16.83 -3.86 2.17
C VAL A 127 17.04 -4.84 1.02
N THR A 128 16.04 -5.61 0.62
CA THR A 128 16.19 -6.64 -0.42
C THR A 128 16.46 -6.02 -1.79
N GLU A 129 17.49 -6.53 -2.49
CA GLU A 129 17.89 -6.11 -3.84
C GLU A 129 17.41 -7.03 -4.95
N ASP A 130 16.85 -8.20 -4.62
CA ASP A 130 16.44 -9.23 -5.58
C ASP A 130 14.92 -9.42 -5.54
N LEU A 131 14.28 -9.51 -6.70
CA LEU A 131 12.81 -9.64 -6.79
C LEU A 131 12.30 -10.96 -6.19
N ILE A 132 13.02 -12.08 -6.40
CA ILE A 132 12.59 -13.39 -5.87
C ILE A 132 12.78 -13.40 -4.35
N ALA A 133 13.95 -12.98 -3.87
CA ALA A 133 14.19 -12.86 -2.43
C ALA A 133 13.16 -11.93 -1.79
N GLY A 134 12.87 -10.76 -2.41
CA GLY A 134 11.81 -9.85 -1.98
C GLY A 134 10.43 -10.48 -1.96
N THR A 135 10.10 -11.30 -2.96
CA THR A 135 8.81 -12.02 -3.01
C THR A 135 8.69 -13.05 -1.89
N VAL A 136 9.76 -13.78 -1.58
CA VAL A 136 9.79 -14.73 -0.46
C VAL A 136 9.59 -14.00 0.88
N VAL A 137 10.36 -12.92 1.11
CA VAL A 137 10.23 -12.11 2.33
C VAL A 137 8.82 -11.48 2.42
N LEU A 138 8.25 -11.02 1.31
CA LEU A 138 6.88 -10.52 1.25
C LEU A 138 5.85 -11.61 1.62
N GLY A 139 6.08 -12.86 1.20
CA GLY A 139 5.26 -14.02 1.60
C GLY A 139 5.34 -14.29 3.11
N VAL A 140 6.53 -14.17 3.71
CA VAL A 140 6.70 -14.28 5.17
C VAL A 140 6.00 -13.12 5.88
N LEU A 141 6.16 -11.88 5.39
CA LEU A 141 5.47 -10.70 5.93
C LEU A 141 3.95 -10.87 5.87
N ALA A 142 3.42 -11.38 4.76
CA ALA A 142 2.01 -11.71 4.62
C ALA A 142 1.55 -12.72 5.67
N SER A 143 2.30 -13.80 5.85
CA SER A 143 1.99 -14.87 6.81
C SER A 143 1.96 -14.35 8.26
N VAL A 144 2.95 -13.56 8.66
CA VAL A 144 3.01 -12.97 10.01
C VAL A 144 1.88 -11.94 10.19
N THR A 145 1.56 -11.15 9.16
CA THR A 145 0.43 -10.20 9.17
C THR A 145 -0.91 -10.92 9.35
N ILE A 146 -1.11 -12.05 8.66
CA ILE A 146 -2.31 -12.89 8.82
C ILE A 146 -2.41 -13.41 10.25
N LEU A 147 -1.33 -13.96 10.80
CA LEU A 147 -1.28 -14.45 12.19
C LEU A 147 -1.59 -13.34 13.20
N ALA A 148 -1.00 -12.17 13.03
CA ALA A 148 -1.29 -11.00 13.87
C ALA A 148 -2.77 -10.58 13.77
N THR A 149 -3.33 -10.60 12.55
CA THR A 149 -4.72 -10.22 12.30
C THR A 149 -5.70 -11.24 12.90
N LEU A 150 -5.38 -12.54 12.88
CA LEU A 150 -6.18 -13.58 13.53
C LEU A 150 -6.33 -13.35 15.05
N ALA A 151 -5.35 -12.70 15.68
CA ALA A 151 -5.41 -12.36 17.10
C ALA A 151 -6.40 -11.21 17.42
N VAL A 152 -6.69 -10.34 16.46
CA VAL A 152 -7.47 -9.11 16.70
C VAL A 152 -8.77 -9.02 15.88
N ALA A 153 -8.91 -9.80 14.81
CA ALA A 153 -10.04 -9.74 13.89
C ALA A 153 -10.81 -11.08 13.83
N PRO A 154 -12.12 -11.06 13.49
CA PRO A 154 -12.88 -12.28 13.29
C PRO A 154 -12.33 -13.12 12.14
N LEU A 155 -12.44 -14.44 12.26
CA LEU A 155 -11.91 -15.42 11.30
C LEU A 155 -12.29 -15.12 9.83
N PRO A 156 -13.55 -14.74 9.48
CA PRO A 156 -13.90 -14.43 8.10
C PRO A 156 -13.13 -13.24 7.49
N ALA A 157 -12.76 -12.24 8.32
CA ALA A 157 -11.96 -11.12 7.86
C ALA A 157 -10.51 -11.52 7.62
N SER A 158 -9.94 -12.33 8.53
CA SER A 158 -8.57 -12.82 8.42
C SER A 158 -8.39 -13.79 7.25
N THR A 159 -9.38 -14.66 6.96
CA THR A 159 -9.33 -15.55 5.80
C THR A 159 -9.40 -14.80 4.48
N ARG A 160 -10.19 -13.72 4.41
CA ARG A 160 -10.21 -12.85 3.22
C ARG A 160 -8.86 -12.17 3.02
N LEU A 161 -8.30 -11.59 4.07
CA LEU A 161 -6.96 -11.01 4.03
C LEU A 161 -5.94 -12.04 3.52
N ALA A 162 -5.98 -13.26 4.07
CA ALA A 162 -5.08 -14.34 3.65
C ALA A 162 -5.19 -14.64 2.16
N ALA A 163 -6.42 -14.71 1.62
CA ALA A 163 -6.65 -14.95 0.20
C ALA A 163 -6.05 -13.83 -0.68
N TYR A 164 -6.30 -12.56 -0.33
CA TYR A 164 -5.75 -11.42 -1.08
C TYR A 164 -4.21 -11.40 -1.05
N LEU A 165 -3.61 -11.58 0.13
CA LEU A 165 -2.15 -11.57 0.27
C LEU A 165 -1.50 -12.76 -0.46
N ALA A 166 -2.09 -13.96 -0.37
CA ALA A 166 -1.60 -15.14 -1.08
C ALA A 166 -1.62 -14.95 -2.59
N VAL A 167 -2.74 -14.45 -3.14
CA VAL A 167 -2.85 -14.12 -4.57
C VAL A 167 -1.87 -13.03 -4.96
N GLY A 168 -1.67 -12.02 -4.11
CA GLY A 168 -0.70 -10.95 -4.34
C GLY A 168 0.74 -11.48 -4.48
N VAL A 169 1.16 -12.45 -3.64
CA VAL A 169 2.46 -13.10 -3.77
C VAL A 169 2.59 -13.81 -5.12
N GLN A 170 1.53 -14.53 -5.57
CA GLN A 170 1.56 -15.24 -6.87
C GLN A 170 1.77 -14.28 -8.05
N PHE A 171 1.23 -13.06 -7.98
CA PHE A 171 1.47 -12.05 -9.01
C PHE A 171 2.92 -11.55 -9.04
N PHE A 172 3.61 -11.46 -7.90
CA PHE A 172 5.05 -11.18 -7.88
C PHE A 172 5.88 -12.35 -8.43
N VAL A 173 5.49 -13.60 -8.14
CA VAL A 173 6.08 -14.79 -8.76
C VAL A 173 5.87 -14.75 -10.28
N LEU A 174 4.67 -14.40 -10.75
CA LEU A 174 4.39 -14.24 -12.18
C LEU A 174 5.27 -13.15 -12.81
N ALA A 175 5.48 -12.02 -12.12
CA ALA A 175 6.38 -10.98 -12.61
C ALA A 175 7.81 -11.49 -12.77
N ALA A 176 8.34 -12.26 -11.80
CA ALA A 176 9.65 -12.88 -11.89
C ALA A 176 9.75 -13.89 -13.07
N LEU A 177 8.73 -14.72 -13.27
CA LEU A 177 8.67 -15.66 -14.39
C LEU A 177 8.65 -14.92 -15.74
N LEU A 178 7.95 -13.80 -15.84
CA LEU A 178 7.94 -12.97 -17.05
C LEU A 178 9.32 -12.33 -17.30
N LEU A 179 10.01 -11.84 -16.26
CA LEU A 179 11.39 -11.34 -16.41
C LEU A 179 12.32 -12.44 -16.92
N ALA A 180 12.26 -13.63 -16.34
CA ALA A 180 13.06 -14.78 -16.79
C ALA A 180 12.78 -15.13 -18.26
N ARG A 181 11.50 -15.14 -18.67
CA ARG A 181 11.09 -15.43 -20.05
C ARG A 181 11.63 -14.41 -21.05
N PHE A 182 11.77 -13.14 -20.65
CA PHE A 182 12.31 -12.08 -21.49
C PHE A 182 13.81 -11.90 -21.37
N GLY A 183 14.51 -12.90 -20.81
CA GLY A 183 15.96 -13.02 -20.84
C GLY A 183 16.68 -12.19 -19.77
N ALA A 184 16.04 -11.90 -18.65
CA ALA A 184 16.73 -11.30 -17.51
C ALA A 184 17.84 -12.24 -17.01
N PRO A 185 19.12 -11.79 -16.96
CA PRO A 185 20.22 -12.63 -16.52
C PRO A 185 20.24 -12.85 -14.99
N SER A 186 19.59 -11.95 -14.27
CA SER A 186 19.49 -11.95 -12.82
C SER A 186 18.18 -11.29 -12.40
N PHE A 187 17.72 -11.57 -11.17
CA PHE A 187 16.58 -10.92 -10.55
C PHE A 187 16.98 -9.73 -9.64
N ARG A 188 18.28 -9.42 -9.56
CA ARG A 188 18.76 -8.22 -8.87
C ARG A 188 18.34 -6.98 -9.63
N PHE A 189 17.77 -6.00 -8.93
CA PHE A 189 17.24 -4.78 -9.53
C PHE A 189 18.31 -3.96 -10.27
N ASP A 190 19.57 -3.96 -9.80
CA ASP A 190 20.69 -3.28 -10.46
C ASP A 190 21.19 -4.01 -11.73
N ALA A 191 21.01 -5.34 -11.79
CA ALA A 191 21.48 -6.20 -12.87
C ALA A 191 20.40 -6.50 -13.93
N ILE A 192 19.12 -6.17 -13.68
CA ILE A 192 18.05 -6.34 -14.68
C ILE A 192 18.28 -5.33 -15.81
N ALA A 193 18.48 -5.85 -17.02
CA ALA A 193 18.56 -5.00 -18.21
C ALA A 193 17.20 -4.34 -18.48
N PRO A 194 17.13 -3.03 -18.81
CA PRO A 194 15.86 -2.34 -19.08
C PRO A 194 14.99 -3.05 -20.13
N GLY A 195 15.59 -3.65 -21.16
CA GLY A 195 14.88 -4.39 -22.21
C GLY A 195 14.27 -5.74 -21.75
N ALA A 196 14.70 -6.28 -20.62
CA ALA A 196 14.11 -7.50 -20.04
C ALA A 196 12.86 -7.21 -19.21
N VAL A 197 12.60 -5.95 -18.85
CA VAL A 197 11.44 -5.54 -18.08
C VAL A 197 10.23 -5.41 -19.00
N SER A 198 9.49 -6.50 -19.16
CA SER A 198 8.30 -6.49 -20.00
C SER A 198 7.14 -5.74 -19.35
N PRO A 199 6.25 -5.10 -20.13
CA PRO A 199 5.02 -4.47 -19.61
C PRO A 199 4.16 -5.43 -18.81
N GLY A 200 4.17 -6.73 -19.17
CA GLY A 200 3.48 -7.79 -18.46
C GLY A 200 4.04 -8.03 -17.05
N ALA A 201 5.36 -7.97 -16.88
CA ALA A 201 6.00 -8.12 -15.57
C ALA A 201 5.63 -6.95 -14.64
N ILE A 202 5.66 -5.72 -15.17
CA ILE A 202 5.26 -4.52 -14.42
C ILE A 202 3.78 -4.60 -14.02
N LEU A 203 2.90 -4.96 -14.95
CA LEU A 203 1.48 -5.10 -14.67
C LEU A 203 1.22 -6.18 -13.62
N ALA A 204 1.86 -7.35 -13.72
CA ALA A 204 1.73 -8.41 -12.73
C ALA A 204 2.18 -7.93 -11.34
N ALA A 205 3.39 -7.35 -11.22
CA ALA A 205 3.87 -6.81 -9.95
C ALA A 205 2.93 -5.72 -9.38
N SER A 206 2.38 -4.87 -10.26
CA SER A 206 1.43 -3.81 -9.87
C SER A 206 0.12 -4.40 -9.32
N VAL A 207 -0.44 -5.43 -9.95
CA VAL A 207 -1.64 -6.11 -9.44
C VAL A 207 -1.33 -6.78 -8.09
N GLY A 208 -0.17 -7.45 -7.97
CA GLY A 208 0.29 -8.01 -6.70
C GLY A 208 0.37 -6.96 -5.60
N ALA A 209 1.03 -5.85 -5.86
CA ALA A 209 1.17 -4.76 -4.90
C ALA A 209 -0.18 -4.09 -4.58
N ALA A 210 -1.10 -3.94 -5.55
CA ALA A 210 -2.44 -3.40 -5.34
C ALA A 210 -3.29 -4.30 -4.43
N LEU A 211 -3.16 -5.62 -4.54
CA LEU A 211 -3.79 -6.59 -3.63
C LEU A 211 -3.30 -6.43 -2.20
N PHE A 212 -1.99 -6.26 -1.99
CA PHE A 212 -1.39 -5.98 -0.69
C PHE A 212 -1.78 -4.60 -0.14
N ALA A 213 -1.77 -3.58 -0.98
CA ALA A 213 -2.15 -2.22 -0.62
C ALA A 213 -3.65 -2.08 -0.35
N GLY A 214 -4.47 -3.02 -0.82
CA GLY A 214 -5.92 -2.94 -0.73
C GLY A 214 -6.50 -1.81 -1.57
N LEU A 215 -5.91 -1.50 -2.73
CA LEU A 215 -6.47 -0.51 -3.66
C LEU A 215 -7.74 -1.04 -4.32
N TYR A 216 -8.62 -0.13 -4.73
CA TYR A 216 -9.83 -0.53 -5.45
C TYR A 216 -9.49 -1.33 -6.72
N PRO A 217 -10.16 -2.43 -7.01
CA PRO A 217 -11.36 -2.99 -6.35
C PRO A 217 -11.10 -3.91 -5.14
N PHE A 218 -9.87 -3.99 -4.62
CA PHE A 218 -9.45 -4.92 -3.56
C PHE A 218 -9.64 -4.38 -2.12
N ILE A 219 -10.14 -3.15 -1.97
CA ILE A 219 -10.43 -2.48 -0.68
C ILE A 219 -11.30 -3.29 0.30
N PRO A 220 -12.28 -4.10 -0.14
CA PRO A 220 -13.34 -4.60 0.75
C PRO A 220 -12.90 -5.45 1.93
N TRP A 221 -11.71 -6.03 1.93
CA TRP A 221 -11.25 -6.80 3.08
C TRP A 221 -10.97 -5.92 4.31
N ARG A 222 -10.70 -4.61 4.13
CA ARG A 222 -10.43 -3.68 5.22
C ARG A 222 -11.68 -3.18 5.93
N PHE A 223 -12.78 -2.96 5.20
CA PHE A 223 -13.96 -2.26 5.73
C PHE A 223 -14.99 -3.12 6.45
N ARG A 224 -15.06 -4.43 6.20
CA ARG A 224 -16.14 -5.28 6.71
C ARG A 224 -15.89 -5.96 8.06
N ALA A 225 -14.74 -5.79 8.65
CA ALA A 225 -14.51 -6.31 9.98
C ALA A 225 -14.94 -5.24 11.01
N HIS A 226 -16.22 -5.21 11.38
CA HIS A 226 -16.66 -4.47 12.55
C HIS A 226 -16.00 -5.08 13.78
N LEU A 227 -14.86 -4.50 14.16
CA LEU A 227 -14.17 -4.86 15.38
C LEU A 227 -14.88 -4.19 16.56
N ARG A 228 -14.80 -4.84 17.71
CA ARG A 228 -15.42 -4.33 18.93
C ARG A 228 -14.60 -3.18 19.52
N GLY A 229 -14.65 -2.02 18.88
CA GLY A 229 -14.09 -0.78 19.38
C GLY A 229 -13.01 -0.14 18.50
N PRO A 230 -12.89 1.20 18.54
CA PRO A 230 -12.01 1.98 17.68
C PRO A 230 -10.51 1.67 17.89
N GLU A 231 -10.11 1.25 19.10
CA GLU A 231 -8.72 0.88 19.40
C GLU A 231 -8.26 -0.37 18.63
N LEU A 232 -9.12 -1.39 18.52
CA LEU A 232 -8.82 -2.61 17.77
C LEU A 232 -8.81 -2.33 16.25
N GLU A 233 -9.64 -1.42 15.77
CA GLU A 233 -9.64 -1.02 14.36
C GLU A 233 -8.36 -0.28 13.99
N ARG A 234 -7.89 0.65 14.84
CA ARG A 234 -6.58 1.31 14.67
C ARG A 234 -5.44 0.30 14.65
N LEU A 235 -5.42 -0.61 15.62
CA LEU A 235 -4.40 -1.63 15.73
C LEU A 235 -4.37 -2.53 14.49
N ARG A 236 -5.52 -2.90 13.94
CA ARG A 236 -5.61 -3.65 12.69
C ARG A 236 -5.01 -2.87 11.51
N GLY A 237 -5.34 -1.58 11.37
CA GLY A 237 -4.76 -0.72 10.35
C GLY A 237 -3.23 -0.70 10.43
N VAL A 238 -2.70 -0.46 11.63
CA VAL A 238 -1.26 -0.45 11.90
C VAL A 238 -0.58 -1.80 11.58
N ILE A 239 -1.22 -2.93 11.90
CA ILE A 239 -0.69 -4.28 11.63
C ILE A 239 -0.67 -4.59 10.13
N THR A 240 -1.68 -4.16 9.38
CA THR A 240 -1.81 -4.50 7.95
C THR A 240 -1.07 -3.54 7.03
N MET A 241 -0.81 -2.31 7.47
CA MET A 241 -0.16 -1.28 6.65
C MET A 241 1.25 -1.64 6.17
N PRO A 242 2.13 -2.25 7.00
CA PRO A 242 3.46 -2.65 6.55
C PRO A 242 3.46 -3.60 5.34
N ALA A 243 2.48 -4.49 5.23
CA ALA A 243 2.37 -5.40 4.10
C ALA A 243 2.08 -4.64 2.79
N GLY A 244 1.15 -3.67 2.82
CA GLY A 244 0.84 -2.81 1.66
C GLY A 244 2.00 -1.90 1.27
N VAL A 245 2.64 -1.26 2.25
CA VAL A 245 3.83 -0.42 2.01
C VAL A 245 4.97 -1.26 1.46
N GLY A 246 5.26 -2.42 2.06
CA GLY A 246 6.34 -3.30 1.65
C GLY A 246 6.20 -3.77 0.20
N ALA A 247 5.01 -4.21 -0.19
CA ALA A 247 4.73 -4.58 -1.58
C ALA A 247 4.88 -3.39 -2.55
N SER A 248 4.46 -2.20 -2.12
CA SER A 248 4.60 -0.98 -2.91
C SER A 248 6.06 -0.53 -3.05
N LEU A 249 6.90 -0.71 -2.02
CA LEU A 249 8.34 -0.46 -2.09
C LEU A 249 9.05 -1.46 -3.01
N LEU A 250 8.64 -2.74 -2.98
CA LEU A 250 9.16 -3.76 -3.90
C LEU A 250 8.81 -3.42 -5.36
N LEU A 251 7.57 -2.96 -5.61
CA LEU A 251 7.17 -2.44 -6.92
C LEU A 251 8.00 -1.22 -7.32
N LEU A 252 8.23 -0.27 -6.40
CA LEU A 252 9.06 0.92 -6.67
C LEU A 252 10.48 0.52 -7.12
N ARG A 253 11.11 -0.47 -6.45
CA ARG A 253 12.43 -0.99 -6.85
C ARG A 253 12.39 -1.60 -8.25
N LEU A 254 11.37 -2.39 -8.57
CA LEU A 254 11.21 -2.96 -9.91
C LEU A 254 11.02 -1.86 -10.98
N LEU A 255 10.22 -0.85 -10.70
CA LEU A 255 10.03 0.29 -11.61
C LEU A 255 11.32 1.08 -11.81
N GLY A 256 12.18 1.20 -10.79
CA GLY A 256 13.50 1.81 -10.90
C GLY A 256 14.40 1.16 -11.95
N THR A 257 14.22 -0.15 -12.21
CA THR A 257 15.03 -0.88 -13.22
C THR A 257 14.71 -0.47 -14.64
N THR A 258 13.53 0.12 -14.91
CA THR A 258 13.13 0.53 -16.26
C THR A 258 13.98 1.67 -16.82
N ARG A 259 14.62 2.45 -15.93
CA ARG A 259 15.44 3.64 -16.28
C ARG A 259 14.77 4.60 -17.26
N GLY A 260 13.46 4.47 -17.45
CA GLY A 260 12.64 5.22 -18.39
C GLY A 260 11.62 6.13 -17.70
N ASP A 261 10.86 6.82 -18.52
CA ASP A 261 9.70 7.55 -18.05
C ASP A 261 8.57 6.56 -17.71
N LEU A 262 8.16 6.53 -16.46
CA LEU A 262 7.10 5.62 -16.00
C LEU A 262 5.74 5.93 -16.65
N THR A 263 5.52 7.17 -17.06
CA THR A 263 4.25 7.59 -17.69
C THR A 263 4.05 6.98 -19.08
N THR A 264 5.13 6.61 -19.77
CA THR A 264 5.10 6.07 -21.14
C THR A 264 5.13 4.53 -21.19
N ILE A 265 5.15 3.84 -20.06
CA ILE A 265 5.15 2.37 -20.05
C ILE A 265 3.86 1.86 -20.71
N PRO A 266 3.94 1.15 -21.85
CA PRO A 266 2.76 0.63 -22.52
C PRO A 266 2.15 -0.50 -21.71
N LEU A 267 0.86 -0.74 -21.88
CA LEU A 267 0.24 -1.96 -21.39
C LEU A 267 0.56 -3.16 -22.29
N PRO A 268 0.57 -4.40 -21.74
CA PRO A 268 0.75 -5.59 -22.56
C PRO A 268 -0.29 -5.64 -23.68
N GLY A 269 0.13 -5.94 -24.90
CA GLY A 269 -0.82 -6.13 -26.01
C GLY A 269 -1.72 -7.35 -25.75
N ILE A 270 -2.97 -7.11 -25.40
CA ILE A 270 -3.97 -8.17 -25.23
C ILE A 270 -4.84 -8.21 -26.48
N PRO A 271 -4.86 -9.31 -27.25
CA PRO A 271 -5.75 -9.50 -28.39
C PRO A 271 -7.22 -9.25 -28.04
N LEU A 272 -8.01 -8.79 -29.01
CA LEU A 272 -9.42 -8.43 -28.80
C LEU A 272 -10.24 -9.61 -28.26
N GLU A 273 -9.93 -10.84 -28.73
CA GLU A 273 -10.60 -12.07 -28.32
C GLU A 273 -10.42 -12.31 -26.81
N TRP A 274 -9.20 -12.11 -26.28
CA TRP A 274 -8.91 -12.27 -24.85
C TRP A 274 -9.54 -11.16 -24.02
N ARG A 275 -9.60 -9.93 -24.54
CA ARG A 275 -10.32 -8.84 -23.88
C ARG A 275 -11.81 -9.11 -23.83
N ALA A 276 -12.40 -9.60 -24.91
CA ALA A 276 -13.80 -9.99 -24.97
C ALA A 276 -14.09 -11.17 -24.02
N LEU A 277 -13.20 -12.16 -23.95
CA LEU A 277 -13.32 -13.29 -23.01
C LEU A 277 -13.24 -12.81 -21.56
N ALA A 278 -12.30 -11.91 -21.22
CA ALA A 278 -12.19 -11.33 -19.89
C ALA A 278 -13.45 -10.54 -19.51
N ALA A 279 -14.01 -9.75 -20.45
CA ALA A 279 -15.28 -9.07 -20.24
C ALA A 279 -16.42 -10.07 -19.95
N LEU A 280 -16.48 -11.15 -20.70
CA LEU A 280 -17.50 -12.19 -20.54
C LEU A 280 -17.38 -12.91 -19.19
N ILE A 281 -16.14 -13.21 -18.74
CA ILE A 281 -15.86 -13.83 -17.42
C ILE A 281 -16.33 -12.92 -16.27
N VAL A 282 -16.32 -11.60 -16.44
CA VAL A 282 -16.82 -10.66 -15.43
C VAL A 282 -18.33 -10.47 -15.56
N VAL A 283 -18.85 -10.25 -16.77
CA VAL A 283 -20.26 -9.92 -17.02
C VAL A 283 -21.19 -11.08 -16.74
N VAL A 284 -20.80 -12.31 -17.10
CA VAL A 284 -21.66 -13.50 -16.92
C VAL A 284 -21.95 -13.82 -15.44
N PRO A 285 -20.94 -13.91 -14.53
CA PRO A 285 -21.22 -14.16 -13.13
C PRO A 285 -22.03 -13.02 -12.48
N VAL A 286 -21.77 -11.78 -12.89
CA VAL A 286 -22.52 -10.62 -12.44
C VAL A 286 -23.98 -10.69 -12.92
N GLY A 287 -24.23 -11.10 -14.15
CA GLY A 287 -25.57 -11.34 -14.70
C GLY A 287 -26.31 -12.45 -13.96
N VAL A 288 -25.63 -13.56 -13.67
CA VAL A 288 -26.20 -14.70 -12.92
C VAL A 288 -26.49 -14.30 -11.46
N ALA A 289 -25.60 -13.55 -10.81
CA ALA A 289 -25.81 -13.05 -9.45
C ALA A 289 -26.99 -12.06 -9.39
N SER A 290 -27.15 -11.24 -10.42
CA SER A 290 -28.23 -10.25 -10.51
C SER A 290 -29.62 -10.86 -10.65
N TRP A 291 -29.72 -12.09 -11.11
CA TRP A 291 -31.02 -12.81 -11.21
C TRP A 291 -31.59 -13.19 -9.83
N ARG A 292 -30.71 -13.36 -8.82
CA ARG A 292 -31.11 -13.80 -7.47
C ARG A 292 -31.47 -12.65 -6.50
N ASP A 293 -31.00 -11.44 -6.74
CA ASP A 293 -31.22 -10.28 -5.84
C ASP A 293 -31.77 -9.09 -6.64
N LYS A 294 -32.94 -8.56 -6.24
CA LYS A 294 -33.61 -7.42 -6.90
C LYS A 294 -32.75 -6.14 -6.99
N ARG A 295 -31.71 -5.99 -6.18
CA ARG A 295 -30.74 -4.88 -6.22
C ARG A 295 -29.46 -5.20 -7.01
N ALA A 296 -29.24 -6.46 -7.31
CA ALA A 296 -28.06 -6.95 -8.00
C ALA A 296 -27.97 -6.53 -9.48
N PRO A 297 -29.08 -6.36 -10.26
CA PRO A 297 -28.96 -5.98 -11.67
C PRO A 297 -28.28 -4.63 -11.86
N VAL A 298 -28.57 -3.64 -11.00
CA VAL A 298 -27.96 -2.30 -11.10
C VAL A 298 -26.46 -2.35 -10.74
N ARG A 299 -26.10 -3.08 -9.67
CA ARG A 299 -24.69 -3.30 -9.29
C ARG A 299 -23.93 -4.01 -10.39
N GLY A 300 -24.52 -5.06 -10.92
CA GLY A 300 -23.95 -5.83 -11.99
C GLY A 300 -23.74 -5.01 -13.26
N ALA A 301 -24.70 -4.21 -13.64
CA ALA A 301 -24.61 -3.34 -14.80
C ALA A 301 -23.50 -2.29 -14.65
N ILE A 302 -23.34 -1.68 -13.46
CA ILE A 302 -22.27 -0.70 -13.18
C ILE A 302 -20.90 -1.36 -13.28
N VAL A 303 -20.69 -2.50 -12.60
CA VAL A 303 -19.40 -3.21 -12.64
C VAL A 303 -19.09 -3.67 -14.06
N ALA A 304 -20.07 -4.24 -14.78
CA ALA A 304 -19.92 -4.65 -16.15
C ALA A 304 -19.59 -3.47 -17.08
N ALA A 305 -20.27 -2.34 -16.94
CA ALA A 305 -20.01 -1.14 -17.73
C ALA A 305 -18.59 -0.59 -17.48
N ILE A 306 -18.13 -0.54 -16.21
CA ILE A 306 -16.76 -0.14 -15.87
C ILE A 306 -15.74 -1.09 -16.48
N CYS A 307 -15.93 -2.41 -16.35
CA CYS A 307 -15.00 -3.40 -16.89
C CYS A 307 -14.97 -3.36 -18.42
N VAL A 308 -16.12 -3.29 -19.08
CA VAL A 308 -16.21 -3.20 -20.55
C VAL A 308 -15.60 -1.88 -21.03
N GLY A 309 -15.89 -0.77 -20.35
CA GLY A 309 -15.30 0.53 -20.66
C GLY A 309 -13.77 0.51 -20.55
N LEU A 310 -13.22 -0.03 -19.46
CA LEU A 310 -11.76 -0.17 -19.27
C LEU A 310 -11.14 -1.07 -20.36
N LEU A 311 -11.79 -2.18 -20.71
CA LEU A 311 -11.30 -3.09 -21.75
C LEU A 311 -11.39 -2.48 -23.15
N ALA A 312 -12.36 -1.62 -23.42
CA ALA A 312 -12.49 -0.88 -24.68
C ALA A 312 -11.40 0.17 -24.84
N VAL A 313 -11.11 0.92 -23.77
CA VAL A 313 -10.09 1.99 -23.74
C VAL A 313 -8.68 1.44 -23.54
N TYR A 314 -8.54 0.15 -23.12
CA TYR A 314 -7.27 -0.49 -22.81
C TYR A 314 -6.13 -0.25 -23.81
N PRO A 315 -6.35 -0.28 -25.16
CA PRO A 315 -5.26 -0.09 -26.13
C PRO A 315 -4.60 1.29 -26.12
N VAL A 316 -5.31 2.29 -25.61
CA VAL A 316 -4.80 3.69 -25.55
C VAL A 316 -4.34 4.07 -24.15
N LEU A 317 -4.46 3.16 -23.17
CA LEU A 317 -4.01 3.39 -21.80
C LEU A 317 -2.54 3.00 -21.65
N HIS A 318 -1.80 3.82 -20.93
CA HIS A 318 -0.51 3.46 -20.37
C HIS A 318 -0.66 2.88 -18.95
N TRP A 319 0.40 2.26 -18.44
CA TRP A 319 0.44 1.74 -17.08
C TRP A 319 0.07 2.81 -16.04
N SER A 320 0.62 4.01 -16.18
CA SER A 320 0.36 5.15 -15.29
C SER A 320 -1.12 5.50 -15.18
N HIS A 321 -1.86 5.48 -16.30
CA HIS A 321 -3.30 5.74 -16.29
C HIS A 321 -4.07 4.72 -15.45
N LEU A 322 -3.77 3.42 -15.60
CA LEU A 322 -4.42 2.39 -14.79
C LEU A 322 -4.15 2.57 -13.31
N VAL A 323 -2.92 2.89 -12.95
CA VAL A 323 -2.51 3.09 -11.57
C VAL A 323 -3.22 4.32 -10.97
N VAL A 324 -3.25 5.45 -11.69
CA VAL A 324 -3.94 6.66 -11.22
C VAL A 324 -5.45 6.42 -11.11
N ILE A 325 -6.06 5.72 -12.07
CA ILE A 325 -7.49 5.39 -12.01
C ILE A 325 -7.78 4.51 -10.79
N ALA A 326 -6.99 3.47 -10.53
CA ALA A 326 -7.16 2.62 -9.36
C ALA A 326 -7.00 3.41 -8.05
N ALA A 327 -6.01 4.28 -7.97
CA ALA A 327 -5.79 5.14 -6.81
C ALA A 327 -6.93 6.15 -6.62
N LEU A 328 -7.38 6.80 -7.69
CA LEU A 328 -8.52 7.73 -7.65
C LEU A 328 -9.81 7.04 -7.21
N LEU A 329 -10.12 5.88 -7.76
CA LEU A 329 -11.27 5.09 -7.34
C LEU A 329 -11.17 4.67 -5.87
N SER A 330 -9.95 4.36 -5.38
CA SER A 330 -9.69 4.07 -3.98
C SER A 330 -10.00 5.28 -3.09
N VAL A 331 -9.56 6.47 -3.47
CA VAL A 331 -9.84 7.71 -2.73
C VAL A 331 -11.33 8.05 -2.76
N LEU A 332 -12.00 7.91 -3.90
CA LEU A 332 -13.44 8.16 -4.02
C LEU A 332 -14.26 7.19 -3.18
N TYR A 333 -13.89 5.90 -3.16
CA TYR A 333 -14.53 4.92 -2.31
C TYR A 333 -14.29 5.22 -0.81
N ALA A 334 -13.05 5.55 -0.46
CA ALA A 334 -12.67 5.96 0.88
C ALA A 334 -13.45 7.22 1.33
N ALA A 335 -13.60 8.21 0.44
CA ALA A 335 -14.41 9.40 0.67
C ALA A 335 -15.87 9.04 0.94
N ALA A 336 -16.46 8.22 0.10
CA ALA A 336 -17.84 7.79 0.25
C ALA A 336 -18.08 7.07 1.59
N VAL A 337 -17.19 6.14 1.97
CA VAL A 337 -17.29 5.41 3.25
C VAL A 337 -17.13 6.34 4.45
N SER A 338 -16.12 7.19 4.45
CA SER A 338 -15.80 8.03 5.60
C SER A 338 -16.73 9.24 5.77
N LEU A 339 -17.35 9.70 4.70
CA LEU A 339 -18.39 10.72 4.78
C LEU A 339 -19.70 10.14 5.32
N TRP A 340 -20.02 8.91 4.96
CA TRP A 340 -21.18 8.17 5.47
C TRP A 340 -20.96 7.64 6.90
N LEU A 341 -19.78 7.09 7.21
CA LEU A 341 -19.40 6.54 8.52
C LEU A 341 -18.14 7.26 9.03
N PRO A 342 -18.29 8.43 9.68
CA PRO A 342 -17.14 9.23 10.12
C PRO A 342 -16.16 8.49 11.05
N GLU A 343 -16.65 7.54 11.85
CA GLU A 343 -15.84 6.67 12.71
C GLU A 343 -14.90 5.76 11.93
N GLN A 344 -15.19 5.47 10.67
CA GLN A 344 -14.35 4.64 9.81
C GLN A 344 -13.12 5.38 9.27
N TRP A 345 -13.02 6.70 9.50
CA TRP A 345 -11.86 7.48 9.06
C TRP A 345 -10.53 6.90 9.51
N GLU A 346 -10.47 6.37 10.73
CA GLU A 346 -9.24 5.77 11.30
C GLU A 346 -8.69 4.61 10.48
N VAL A 347 -9.54 3.90 9.76
CA VAL A 347 -9.14 2.79 8.88
C VAL A 347 -8.91 3.29 7.46
N VAL A 348 -9.80 4.16 6.99
CA VAL A 348 -9.81 4.70 5.62
C VAL A 348 -8.58 5.55 5.31
N ARG A 349 -8.05 6.28 6.30
CA ARG A 349 -6.87 7.14 6.10
C ARG A 349 -5.66 6.37 5.56
N TYR A 350 -5.48 5.12 5.97
CA TYR A 350 -4.38 4.28 5.48
C TYR A 350 -4.51 3.97 3.99
N ASP A 351 -5.75 3.75 3.53
CA ASP A 351 -6.02 3.52 2.10
C ASP A 351 -5.82 4.80 1.29
N VAL A 352 -6.19 5.94 1.86
CA VAL A 352 -5.96 7.27 1.26
C VAL A 352 -4.46 7.57 1.15
N THR A 353 -3.68 7.26 2.19
CA THR A 353 -2.21 7.40 2.19
C THR A 353 -1.57 6.52 1.11
N LEU A 354 -1.95 5.25 1.02
CA LEU A 354 -1.45 4.35 -0.01
C LEU A 354 -1.87 4.78 -1.41
N ALA A 355 -3.11 5.21 -1.60
CA ALA A 355 -3.57 5.73 -2.88
C ALA A 355 -2.79 6.97 -3.31
N ALA A 356 -2.49 7.91 -2.39
CA ALA A 356 -1.64 9.06 -2.68
C ALA A 356 -0.21 8.66 -3.07
N PHE A 357 0.37 7.67 -2.37
CA PHE A 357 1.67 7.11 -2.74
C PHE A 357 1.64 6.48 -4.13
N TRP A 358 0.57 5.77 -4.49
CA TRP A 358 0.40 5.17 -5.82
C TRP A 358 0.20 6.20 -6.92
N ILE A 359 -0.46 7.33 -6.63
CA ILE A 359 -0.48 8.48 -7.56
C ILE A 359 0.95 8.99 -7.78
N ALA A 360 1.76 9.09 -6.72
CA ALA A 360 3.17 9.49 -6.85
C ALA A 360 3.99 8.51 -7.70
N LEU A 361 3.77 7.19 -7.54
CA LEU A 361 4.38 6.15 -8.37
C LEU A 361 4.00 6.30 -9.85
N ALA A 362 2.71 6.53 -10.13
CA ALA A 362 2.22 6.66 -11.50
C ALA A 362 2.75 7.91 -12.22
N VAL A 363 2.85 9.01 -11.48
CA VAL A 363 3.47 10.26 -11.97
C VAL A 363 4.95 10.06 -12.25
N GLY A 364 5.65 9.29 -11.43
CA GLY A 364 7.03 8.85 -11.62
C GLY A 364 8.08 9.96 -11.62
N THR A 365 7.70 11.22 -11.39
CA THR A 365 8.68 12.30 -11.22
C THR A 365 9.36 12.21 -9.86
N PRO A 366 10.63 12.60 -9.75
CA PRO A 366 11.37 12.55 -8.49
C PRO A 366 10.70 13.30 -7.37
N THR A 367 10.16 14.47 -7.67
CA THR A 367 9.43 15.29 -6.70
C THR A 367 8.17 14.58 -6.21
N ALA A 368 7.40 13.96 -7.11
CA ALA A 368 6.22 13.20 -6.73
C ALA A 368 6.57 11.98 -5.86
N LEU A 369 7.62 11.23 -6.23
CA LEU A 369 8.09 10.07 -5.47
C LEU A 369 8.59 10.48 -4.07
N ALA A 370 9.33 11.58 -3.97
CA ALA A 370 9.76 12.13 -2.69
C ALA A 370 8.55 12.50 -1.81
N GLY A 371 7.54 13.16 -2.38
CA GLY A 371 6.28 13.47 -1.70
C GLY A 371 5.53 12.22 -1.25
N GLY A 372 5.50 11.19 -2.09
CA GLY A 372 4.87 9.90 -1.78
C GLY A 372 5.55 9.17 -0.63
N LEU A 373 6.88 9.10 -0.62
CA LEU A 373 7.64 8.50 0.48
C LEU A 373 7.52 9.33 1.76
N PHE A 374 7.49 10.66 1.64
CA PHE A 374 7.26 11.55 2.77
C PHE A 374 5.89 11.31 3.44
N ILE A 375 4.81 11.14 2.65
CA ILE A 375 3.48 10.81 3.18
C ILE A 375 3.50 9.49 3.95
N LEU A 376 4.20 8.46 3.48
CA LEU A 376 4.30 7.18 4.19
C LEU A 376 4.97 7.35 5.56
N VAL A 377 6.06 8.12 5.63
CA VAL A 377 6.73 8.43 6.91
C VAL A 377 5.82 9.24 7.83
N ALA A 378 5.16 10.27 7.29
CA ALA A 378 4.27 11.14 8.04
C ALA A 378 3.09 10.38 8.66
N ASP A 379 2.45 9.49 7.87
CA ASP A 379 1.34 8.67 8.36
C ASP A 379 1.78 7.64 9.41
N ALA A 380 2.94 6.99 9.20
CA ALA A 380 3.49 6.05 10.16
C ALA A 380 3.82 6.73 11.51
N LEU A 381 4.41 7.93 11.47
CA LEU A 381 4.69 8.73 12.66
C LEU A 381 3.42 9.23 13.35
N ALA A 382 2.40 9.63 12.56
CA ALA A 382 1.11 10.01 13.10
C ALA A 382 0.43 8.82 13.80
N ALA A 383 0.45 7.64 13.19
CA ALA A 383 -0.06 6.41 13.79
C ALA A 383 0.68 6.05 15.09
N PHE A 384 2.00 6.21 15.12
CA PHE A 384 2.81 6.02 16.33
C PHE A 384 2.45 7.02 17.42
N ALA A 385 2.41 8.30 17.10
CA ALA A 385 2.07 9.36 18.05
C ALA A 385 0.65 9.18 18.63
N GLU A 386 -0.33 8.85 17.81
CA GLU A 386 -1.69 8.54 18.25
C GLU A 386 -1.77 7.30 19.15
N SER A 387 -0.91 6.31 18.92
CA SER A 387 -0.85 5.11 19.77
C SER A 387 -0.23 5.37 21.14
N VAL A 388 0.61 6.39 21.26
CA VAL A 388 1.29 6.76 22.49
C VAL A 388 0.47 7.73 23.32
N TRP A 389 -0.09 8.75 22.69
CA TRP A 389 -0.81 9.82 23.37
C TRP A 389 -2.27 9.47 23.63
N THR A 390 -2.64 9.50 24.90
CA THR A 390 -4.04 9.33 25.32
C THR A 390 -4.80 10.67 25.28
N PRO A 391 -6.08 10.67 24.87
CA PRO A 391 -6.92 11.89 24.85
C PRO A 391 -7.03 12.57 26.25
N PRO A 392 -7.39 13.89 26.33
CA PRO A 392 -7.96 14.72 25.24
C PRO A 392 -6.98 15.65 24.55
N HIS A 393 -5.92 16.18 25.21
CA HIS A 393 -5.12 17.28 24.66
C HIS A 393 -3.93 16.86 23.80
N GLY A 394 -3.31 15.70 24.08
CA GLY A 394 -2.20 15.18 23.26
C GLY A 394 -2.64 14.77 21.85
N SER A 395 -3.86 14.27 21.70
CA SER A 395 -4.44 13.88 20.43
C SER A 395 -4.62 15.04 19.44
N TYR A 396 -4.89 16.25 19.95
CA TYR A 396 -5.12 17.45 19.15
C TYR A 396 -3.87 17.89 18.36
N VAL A 397 -2.76 18.06 19.04
CA VAL A 397 -1.47 18.44 18.42
C VAL A 397 -1.04 17.39 17.39
N VAL A 398 -1.23 16.10 17.71
CA VAL A 398 -0.91 14.99 16.82
C VAL A 398 -1.79 15.00 15.56
N VAL A 399 -3.10 15.29 15.70
CA VAL A 399 -4.00 15.40 14.54
C VAL A 399 -3.61 16.56 13.64
N ILE A 400 -3.31 17.74 14.19
CA ILE A 400 -2.87 18.88 13.38
C ILE A 400 -1.53 18.57 12.72
N ALA A 401 -0.52 18.06 13.46
CA ALA A 401 0.80 17.77 12.91
C ALA A 401 0.73 16.68 11.81
N GLY A 402 0.02 15.58 12.06
CA GLY A 402 -0.15 14.51 11.09
C GLY A 402 -0.89 14.97 9.83
N SER A 403 -1.94 15.79 10.00
CA SER A 403 -2.69 16.32 8.86
C SER A 403 -1.89 17.36 8.07
N THR A 404 -1.13 18.22 8.74
CA THR A 404 -0.20 19.15 8.09
C THR A 404 0.82 18.39 7.27
N ALA A 405 1.42 17.35 7.82
CA ALA A 405 2.39 16.52 7.11
C ALA A 405 1.76 15.81 5.90
N THR A 406 0.55 15.27 6.04
CA THR A 406 -0.17 14.64 4.93
C THR A 406 -0.46 15.65 3.82
N VAL A 407 -1.01 16.83 4.14
CA VAL A 407 -1.30 17.87 3.15
C VAL A 407 -0.01 18.39 2.49
N THR A 408 1.08 18.56 3.26
CA THR A 408 2.40 18.91 2.72
C THR A 408 2.84 17.90 1.66
N GLY A 409 2.77 16.62 1.96
CA GLY A 409 3.14 15.56 1.01
C GLY A 409 2.23 15.56 -0.24
N LEU A 410 0.92 15.77 -0.09
CA LEU A 410 0.00 15.89 -1.23
C LEU A 410 0.36 17.06 -2.14
N VAL A 411 0.73 18.20 -1.58
CA VAL A 411 1.18 19.38 -2.36
C VAL A 411 2.48 19.07 -3.11
N ILE A 412 3.44 18.38 -2.46
CA ILE A 412 4.70 17.98 -3.10
C ILE A 412 4.43 17.01 -4.26
N ILE A 413 3.55 16.01 -4.08
CA ILE A 413 3.14 15.12 -5.17
C ILE A 413 2.49 15.93 -6.30
N GLY A 414 1.62 16.89 -5.97
CA GLY A 414 0.97 17.77 -6.94
C GLY A 414 1.96 18.60 -7.74
N LEU A 415 2.98 19.18 -7.09
CA LEU A 415 4.06 19.90 -7.78
C LEU A 415 4.85 18.96 -8.71
N GLY A 416 5.10 17.72 -8.26
CA GLY A 416 5.70 16.70 -9.11
C GLY A 416 4.80 16.31 -10.29
N ALA A 417 3.48 16.24 -10.09
CA ALA A 417 2.52 15.93 -11.14
C ALA A 417 2.47 17.03 -12.22
N LEU A 418 2.61 18.29 -11.85
CA LEU A 418 2.70 19.40 -12.80
C LEU A 418 3.92 19.31 -13.73
N ALA A 419 4.96 18.61 -13.32
CA ALA A 419 6.17 18.36 -14.10
C ALA A 419 6.10 17.06 -14.95
N ALA A 420 5.00 16.30 -14.87
CA ALA A 420 4.83 15.06 -15.64
C ALA A 420 4.65 15.33 -17.14
N VAL A 421 5.19 14.45 -17.97
CA VAL A 421 5.17 14.60 -19.43
C VAL A 421 3.78 14.27 -20.00
N ASP A 422 3.08 13.30 -19.41
CA ASP A 422 1.75 12.87 -19.88
C ASP A 422 0.64 13.73 -19.25
N ALA A 423 0.03 14.60 -20.05
CA ALA A 423 -1.06 15.48 -19.62
C ALA A 423 -2.31 14.74 -19.13
N GLY A 424 -2.58 13.53 -19.65
CA GLY A 424 -3.72 12.71 -19.24
C GLY A 424 -3.53 12.17 -17.81
N ALA A 425 -2.38 11.55 -17.55
CA ALA A 425 -2.00 11.07 -16.23
C ALA A 425 -1.89 12.23 -15.23
N GLN A 426 -1.33 13.38 -15.65
CA GLN A 426 -1.24 14.60 -14.88
C GLN A 426 -2.60 15.09 -14.39
N GLY A 427 -3.57 15.24 -15.30
CA GLY A 427 -4.91 15.71 -14.96
C GLY A 427 -5.63 14.80 -13.97
N LEU A 428 -5.60 13.49 -14.20
CA LEU A 428 -6.19 12.50 -13.29
C LEU A 428 -5.50 12.49 -11.93
N ALA A 429 -4.17 12.60 -11.90
CA ALA A 429 -3.40 12.66 -10.66
C ALA A 429 -3.77 13.89 -9.83
N LEU A 430 -3.85 15.07 -10.43
CA LEU A 430 -4.24 16.31 -9.77
C LEU A 430 -5.65 16.22 -9.19
N VAL A 431 -6.61 15.67 -9.94
CA VAL A 431 -7.97 15.44 -9.43
C VAL A 431 -7.95 14.51 -8.21
N GLY A 432 -7.21 13.39 -8.28
CA GLY A 432 -7.06 12.46 -7.17
C GLY A 432 -6.47 13.12 -5.92
N LEU A 433 -5.44 13.93 -6.08
CA LEU A 433 -4.79 14.67 -4.99
C LEU A 433 -5.71 15.73 -4.38
N LEU A 434 -6.46 16.46 -5.19
CA LEU A 434 -7.43 17.45 -4.72
C LEU A 434 -8.54 16.79 -3.90
N VAL A 435 -9.10 15.67 -4.37
CA VAL A 435 -10.12 14.92 -3.62
C VAL A 435 -9.53 14.39 -2.31
N THR A 436 -8.30 13.90 -2.33
CA THR A 436 -7.59 13.43 -1.13
C THR A 436 -7.38 14.56 -0.13
N ALA A 437 -6.91 15.73 -0.57
CA ALA A 437 -6.71 16.89 0.28
C ALA A 437 -8.03 17.38 0.90
N ALA A 438 -9.07 17.49 0.09
CA ALA A 438 -10.40 17.89 0.57
C ALA A 438 -10.93 16.91 1.64
N LEU A 439 -10.77 15.60 1.41
CA LEU A 439 -11.17 14.57 2.36
C LEU A 439 -10.43 14.68 3.69
N VAL A 440 -9.10 14.84 3.64
CA VAL A 440 -8.26 15.04 4.83
C VAL A 440 -8.72 16.28 5.60
N LEU A 441 -8.93 17.41 4.92
CA LEU A 441 -9.35 18.66 5.55
C LEU A 441 -10.75 18.57 6.19
N ILE A 442 -11.71 17.91 5.53
CA ILE A 442 -13.06 17.68 6.09
C ILE A 442 -12.97 16.88 7.39
N HIS A 443 -12.19 15.79 7.41
CA HIS A 443 -12.07 14.96 8.60
C HIS A 443 -11.29 15.62 9.72
N VAL A 444 -10.27 16.41 9.39
CA VAL A 444 -9.56 17.24 10.37
C VAL A 444 -10.51 18.24 11.01
N GLY A 445 -11.27 18.98 10.21
CA GLY A 445 -12.28 19.91 10.72
C GLY A 445 -13.27 19.23 11.68
N ARG A 446 -13.79 18.05 11.33
CA ARG A 446 -14.69 17.27 12.19
C ARG A 446 -14.06 16.84 13.51
N ARG A 447 -12.78 16.39 13.49
CA ARG A 447 -12.08 15.95 14.70
C ARG A 447 -11.76 17.12 15.64
N LEU A 448 -11.39 18.27 15.09
CA LEU A 448 -10.99 19.44 15.86
C LEU A 448 -12.17 20.13 16.56
N ASP A 449 -13.39 20.06 16.00
CA ASP A 449 -14.59 20.61 16.63
C ASP A 449 -15.00 19.93 17.94
N VAL A 450 -14.76 18.62 18.02
CA VAL A 450 -15.18 17.84 19.19
C VAL A 450 -14.40 18.24 20.45
N VAL A 451 -13.23 18.87 20.31
CA VAL A 451 -12.28 19.08 21.41
C VAL A 451 -12.37 20.45 22.07
N GLY A 452 -13.02 21.46 21.43
CA GLY A 452 -13.30 22.78 22.07
C GLY A 452 -12.07 23.52 22.63
N VAL A 453 -10.96 23.62 21.87
CA VAL A 453 -9.66 24.10 22.35
C VAL A 453 -9.52 25.63 22.23
N PRO A 454 -8.90 26.34 23.21
CA PRO A 454 -8.66 27.78 23.14
C PRO A 454 -7.73 28.21 22.00
N LEU A 455 -7.97 29.39 21.41
CA LEU A 455 -7.20 29.95 20.29
C LEU A 455 -5.67 30.00 20.52
N ALA A 456 -5.20 30.20 21.75
CA ALA A 456 -3.78 30.22 22.08
C ALA A 456 -3.10 28.85 21.90
N LEU A 457 -3.82 27.75 22.17
CA LEU A 457 -3.35 26.40 21.93
C LEU A 457 -3.33 26.06 20.44
N ASP A 458 -4.18 26.68 19.61
CA ASP A 458 -4.16 26.52 18.16
C ASP A 458 -2.88 27.08 17.54
N ALA A 459 -2.44 28.28 17.95
CA ALA A 459 -1.21 28.88 17.47
C ALA A 459 0.02 28.04 17.86
N LEU A 460 0.06 27.54 19.10
CA LEU A 460 1.13 26.65 19.56
C LEU A 460 1.12 25.32 18.80
N SER A 461 -0.04 24.73 18.60
CA SER A 461 -0.20 23.48 17.85
C SER A 461 0.23 23.65 16.40
N ALA A 462 -0.11 24.77 15.77
CA ALA A 462 0.31 25.10 14.41
C ALA A 462 1.83 25.28 14.33
N ALA A 463 2.44 25.97 15.29
CA ALA A 463 3.91 26.14 15.36
C ALA A 463 4.63 24.79 15.56
N VAL A 464 4.12 23.95 16.45
CA VAL A 464 4.66 22.59 16.66
C VAL A 464 4.48 21.73 15.39
N ALA A 465 3.31 21.79 14.76
CA ALA A 465 3.05 21.08 13.51
C ALA A 465 4.02 21.50 12.40
N LEU A 466 4.21 22.81 12.23
CA LEU A 466 5.16 23.36 11.27
C LEU A 466 6.59 22.87 11.57
N GLY A 467 7.04 23.00 12.82
CA GLY A 467 8.37 22.60 13.24
C GLY A 467 8.62 21.11 13.05
N VAL A 468 7.73 20.25 13.55
CA VAL A 468 7.85 18.79 13.45
C VAL A 468 7.82 18.34 12.00
N THR A 469 6.89 18.85 11.19
CA THR A 469 6.79 18.50 9.77
C THR A 469 8.04 18.93 9.01
N THR A 470 8.60 20.12 9.30
CA THR A 470 9.84 20.61 8.69
C THR A 470 11.02 19.73 9.06
N VAL A 471 11.17 19.37 10.35
CA VAL A 471 12.26 18.49 10.81
C VAL A 471 12.16 17.11 10.15
N ILE A 472 10.96 16.52 10.08
CA ILE A 472 10.75 15.23 9.40
C ILE A 472 11.10 15.36 7.91
N GLY A 473 10.64 16.43 7.25
CA GLY A 473 10.92 16.65 5.84
C GLY A 473 12.41 16.79 5.55
N LEU A 474 13.13 17.53 6.36
CA LEU A 474 14.58 17.68 6.22
C LEU A 474 15.33 16.38 6.53
N ALA A 475 14.91 15.62 7.56
CA ALA A 475 15.51 14.33 7.90
C ALA A 475 15.27 13.27 6.79
N VAL A 476 14.14 13.33 6.12
CA VAL A 476 13.78 12.41 5.04
C VAL A 476 14.35 12.86 3.68
N ALA A 477 14.54 14.15 3.47
CA ALA A 477 14.99 14.70 2.18
C ALA A 477 16.35 14.15 1.72
N ALA A 478 17.34 14.04 2.61
CA ALA A 478 18.67 13.56 2.24
C ALA A 478 18.68 12.07 1.83
N PRO A 479 18.09 11.12 2.60
CA PRO A 479 17.97 9.73 2.19
C PRO A 479 17.12 9.55 0.94
N LEU A 480 16.05 10.34 0.78
CA LEU A 480 15.18 10.29 -0.41
C LEU A 480 15.91 10.71 -1.67
N TYR A 481 16.67 11.78 -1.59
CA TYR A 481 17.46 12.27 -2.71
C TYR A 481 18.43 11.18 -3.21
N GLN A 482 19.17 10.56 -2.30
CA GLN A 482 20.08 9.46 -2.64
C GLN A 482 19.35 8.22 -3.14
N GLY A 483 18.26 7.81 -2.51
CA GLY A 483 17.51 6.62 -2.88
C GLY A 483 16.83 6.72 -4.23
N VAL A 484 16.25 7.89 -4.54
CA VAL A 484 15.59 8.11 -5.83
C VAL A 484 16.61 8.28 -6.96
N THR A 485 17.75 8.95 -6.72
CA THR A 485 18.83 9.05 -7.73
C THR A 485 19.43 7.69 -8.06
N THR A 486 19.69 6.85 -7.07
CA THR A 486 20.21 5.50 -7.29
C THR A 486 19.19 4.59 -7.97
N ALA A 487 17.95 4.59 -7.52
CA ALA A 487 16.91 3.73 -8.07
C ALA A 487 16.56 4.04 -9.55
N PHE A 488 16.53 5.32 -9.93
CA PHE A 488 16.14 5.72 -11.28
C PHE A 488 17.31 6.11 -12.20
N GLY A 489 18.56 6.05 -11.70
CA GLY A 489 19.76 6.33 -12.51
C GLY A 489 19.79 7.74 -13.12
N ARG A 490 18.97 8.67 -12.61
CA ARG A 490 18.90 10.05 -13.06
C ARG A 490 19.68 10.91 -12.06
N GLU A 491 20.66 11.65 -12.53
CA GLU A 491 21.21 12.76 -11.78
C GLU A 491 20.11 13.82 -11.63
N PHE A 492 19.53 13.90 -10.45
CA PHE A 492 18.70 15.04 -10.11
C PHE A 492 19.61 16.25 -9.96
N ALA A 493 19.25 17.34 -10.61
CA ALA A 493 19.86 18.61 -10.31
C ALA A 493 19.85 18.80 -8.79
N PRO A 494 20.98 19.12 -8.17
CA PRO A 494 21.05 19.29 -6.73
C PRO A 494 19.90 20.18 -6.31
N ALA A 495 19.18 19.79 -5.29
CA ALA A 495 18.12 20.60 -4.72
C ALA A 495 18.72 21.99 -4.55
N THR A 496 18.23 22.94 -5.36
CA THR A 496 18.77 24.29 -5.35
C THR A 496 18.77 24.79 -3.91
N ALA A 497 19.64 25.70 -3.54
CA ALA A 497 19.72 26.27 -2.18
C ALA A 497 18.36 26.74 -1.64
N ASN A 498 17.37 26.91 -2.49
CA ASN A 498 15.98 27.27 -2.20
C ASN A 498 15.07 26.08 -1.85
N ALA A 499 15.51 24.83 -2.00
CA ALA A 499 14.64 23.66 -1.70
C ALA A 499 14.15 23.64 -0.24
N PRO A 500 14.96 23.96 0.79
CA PRO A 500 14.49 24.07 2.18
C PRO A 500 13.45 25.16 2.38
N LEU A 501 13.63 26.32 1.71
CA LEU A 501 12.66 27.44 1.76
C LEU A 501 11.36 27.07 1.06
N GLY A 502 11.44 26.40 -0.10
CA GLY A 502 10.27 25.88 -0.81
C GLY A 502 9.50 24.87 0.03
N PHE A 503 10.18 23.94 0.69
CA PHE A 503 9.56 22.98 1.59
C PHE A 503 8.88 23.69 2.79
N LEU A 504 9.55 24.66 3.41
CA LEU A 504 8.98 25.46 4.49
C LEU A 504 7.71 26.20 4.05
N ALA A 505 7.73 26.83 2.85
CA ALA A 505 6.57 27.52 2.30
C ALA A 505 5.38 26.57 2.06
N VAL A 506 5.63 25.39 1.50
CA VAL A 506 4.61 24.35 1.31
C VAL A 506 4.04 23.88 2.65
N THR A 507 4.89 23.65 3.64
CA THR A 507 4.47 23.23 4.98
C THR A 507 3.67 24.34 5.69
N ALA A 508 4.06 25.60 5.54
CA ALA A 508 3.33 26.75 6.08
C ALA A 508 1.93 26.86 5.43
N LEU A 509 1.84 26.70 4.12
CA LEU A 509 0.56 26.67 3.41
C LEU A 509 -0.31 25.50 3.88
N ALA A 510 0.25 24.31 4.03
CA ALA A 510 -0.48 23.12 4.52
C ALA A 510 -1.01 23.35 5.95
N THR A 511 -0.17 23.91 6.84
CA THR A 511 -0.58 24.27 8.20
C THR A 511 -1.72 25.27 8.20
N PHE A 512 -1.62 26.30 7.36
CA PHE A 512 -2.68 27.31 7.20
C PHE A 512 -4.00 26.66 6.73
N LEU A 513 -3.98 25.79 5.73
CA LEU A 513 -5.15 25.09 5.23
C LEU A 513 -5.80 24.21 6.32
N VAL A 514 -5.01 23.50 7.11
CA VAL A 514 -5.50 22.68 8.24
C VAL A 514 -6.18 23.52 9.31
N VAL A 515 -5.59 24.67 9.66
CA VAL A 515 -6.19 25.60 10.65
C VAL A 515 -7.46 26.24 10.10
N VAL A 516 -7.45 26.67 8.83
CA VAL A 516 -8.63 27.27 8.17
C VAL A 516 -9.75 26.25 8.03
N ALA A 517 -9.47 24.98 7.76
CA ALA A 517 -10.48 23.93 7.65
C ALA A 517 -11.35 23.83 8.92
N ARG A 518 -10.75 24.05 10.10
CA ARG A 518 -11.51 24.14 11.36
C ARG A 518 -12.45 25.34 11.39
N SER A 519 -11.93 26.51 11.00
CA SER A 519 -12.69 27.78 11.07
C SER A 519 -13.83 27.85 10.05
N VAL A 520 -13.71 27.17 8.93
CA VAL A 520 -14.73 27.15 7.85
C VAL A 520 -15.83 26.13 8.12
N ARG A 521 -15.60 25.14 8.96
CA ARG A 521 -16.58 24.06 9.20
C ARG A 521 -17.96 24.51 9.67
N PRO A 522 -18.10 25.49 10.58
CA PRO A 522 -19.45 25.97 10.97
C PRO A 522 -20.28 26.48 9.80
N PHE A 523 -19.64 26.86 8.70
CA PHE A 523 -20.25 27.35 7.47
C PHE A 523 -20.44 26.26 6.40
N MET A 524 -19.97 25.02 6.66
CA MET A 524 -20.15 23.91 5.72
C MET A 524 -21.62 23.44 5.75
N PRO A 525 -22.21 23.18 4.56
CA PRO A 525 -23.56 22.64 4.49
C PRO A 525 -23.66 21.30 5.19
N ASP A 526 -24.83 20.97 5.70
CA ASP A 526 -25.11 19.65 6.25
C ASP A 526 -24.93 18.58 5.17
N LEU A 527 -23.99 17.66 5.38
CA LEU A 527 -23.68 16.57 4.46
C LEU A 527 -24.54 15.31 4.71
N ALA A 528 -25.49 15.34 5.65
CA ALA A 528 -26.33 14.17 5.96
C ALA A 528 -27.14 13.65 4.74
N PRO A 529 -27.78 14.53 3.91
CA PRO A 529 -28.46 14.05 2.71
C PRO A 529 -27.51 13.42 1.67
N LEU A 530 -26.27 13.94 1.57
CA LEU A 530 -25.24 13.37 0.72
C LEU A 530 -24.75 12.02 1.27
N ALA A 531 -24.66 11.87 2.58
CA ALA A 531 -24.25 10.64 3.23
C ALA A 531 -25.16 9.46 2.87
N GLU A 532 -26.48 9.67 2.79
CA GLU A 532 -27.42 8.61 2.39
C GLU A 532 -27.25 8.22 0.92
N GLN A 533 -27.02 9.18 0.02
CA GLN A 533 -26.73 8.91 -1.38
C GLN A 533 -25.38 8.15 -1.51
N LEU A 534 -24.37 8.56 -0.76
CA LEU A 534 -23.06 7.88 -0.73
C LEU A 534 -23.17 6.46 -0.21
N ARG A 535 -24.06 6.18 0.75
CA ARG A 535 -24.37 4.82 1.21
C ARG A 535 -24.88 3.94 0.07
N ILE A 536 -25.76 4.48 -0.76
CA ILE A 536 -26.28 3.75 -1.92
C ILE A 536 -25.16 3.50 -2.92
N ILE A 537 -24.34 4.51 -3.21
CA ILE A 537 -23.23 4.40 -4.16
C ILE A 537 -22.19 3.36 -3.66
N THR A 538 -21.76 3.42 -2.41
CA THR A 538 -20.83 2.45 -1.84
C THR A 538 -21.40 1.03 -1.85
N ALA A 539 -22.69 0.88 -1.59
CA ALA A 539 -23.35 -0.41 -1.68
C ALA A 539 -23.45 -0.93 -3.11
N LEU A 540 -23.58 -0.07 -4.12
CA LEU A 540 -23.63 -0.43 -5.53
C LEU A 540 -22.24 -0.74 -6.11
N THR A 541 -21.22 0.00 -5.69
CA THR A 541 -19.84 -0.15 -6.19
C THR A 541 -18.99 -1.15 -5.39
N ASP A 542 -19.55 -1.78 -4.34
CA ASP A 542 -18.85 -2.81 -3.57
C ASP A 542 -18.61 -4.07 -4.43
N PRO A 543 -17.36 -4.41 -4.77
CA PRO A 543 -17.04 -5.55 -5.64
C PRO A 543 -17.14 -6.90 -4.93
N VAL A 544 -17.26 -6.95 -3.60
CA VAL A 544 -17.26 -8.18 -2.81
C VAL A 544 -18.42 -9.12 -3.18
N PRO A 545 -19.68 -8.65 -3.33
CA PRO A 545 -20.76 -9.54 -3.78
C PRO A 545 -20.52 -10.14 -5.18
N ALA A 546 -19.94 -9.34 -6.09
CA ALA A 546 -19.57 -9.82 -7.42
C ALA A 546 -18.44 -10.87 -7.35
N GLY A 547 -17.43 -10.65 -6.51
CA GLY A 547 -16.38 -11.60 -6.23
C GLY A 547 -16.91 -12.93 -5.68
N TYR A 548 -17.79 -12.90 -4.69
CA TYR A 548 -18.44 -14.11 -4.15
C TYR A 548 -19.28 -14.84 -5.20
N ALA A 549 -20.00 -14.09 -6.03
CA ALA A 549 -20.78 -14.70 -7.10
C ALA A 549 -19.87 -15.37 -8.14
N ALA A 550 -18.74 -14.75 -8.49
CA ALA A 550 -17.75 -15.33 -9.38
C ALA A 550 -17.13 -16.60 -8.76
N PHE A 551 -16.75 -16.58 -7.48
CA PHE A 551 -16.25 -17.77 -6.78
C PHE A 551 -17.29 -18.87 -6.69
N ALA A 552 -18.54 -18.55 -6.37
CA ALA A 552 -19.63 -19.53 -6.33
C ALA A 552 -19.93 -20.13 -7.71
N ALA A 553 -19.83 -19.33 -8.77
CA ALA A 553 -19.97 -19.82 -10.14
C ALA A 553 -18.79 -20.73 -10.53
N LEU A 554 -17.56 -20.35 -10.15
CA LEU A 554 -16.37 -21.17 -10.38
C LEU A 554 -16.44 -22.49 -9.61
N ASP A 555 -16.86 -22.45 -8.35
CA ASP A 555 -17.07 -23.65 -7.52
C ASP A 555 -18.15 -24.56 -8.11
N ALA A 556 -19.25 -24.00 -8.60
CA ALA A 556 -20.30 -24.76 -9.28
C ALA A 556 -19.83 -25.38 -10.61
N ILE A 557 -18.96 -24.68 -11.36
CA ILE A 557 -18.35 -25.23 -12.58
C ILE A 557 -17.35 -26.33 -12.20
N THR A 558 -16.49 -26.07 -11.22
CA THR A 558 -15.47 -27.02 -10.78
C THR A 558 -16.09 -28.29 -10.20
N SER A 559 -17.12 -28.16 -9.38
CA SER A 559 -17.84 -29.31 -8.81
C SER A 559 -18.56 -30.12 -9.89
N ARG A 560 -19.15 -29.46 -10.90
CA ARG A 560 -19.80 -30.16 -12.06
C ARG A 560 -18.78 -30.85 -12.95
N THR A 561 -17.62 -30.20 -13.21
CA THR A 561 -16.53 -30.82 -13.97
C THR A 561 -15.91 -31.96 -13.19
N THR A 562 -15.66 -31.81 -11.88
CA THR A 562 -15.18 -32.91 -11.03
C THR A 562 -16.18 -34.07 -10.98
N ALA A 563 -17.48 -33.79 -10.87
CA ALA A 563 -18.53 -34.80 -10.94
C ALA A 563 -18.57 -35.48 -12.32
N ALA A 564 -18.39 -34.74 -13.41
CA ALA A 564 -18.27 -35.31 -14.75
C ALA A 564 -17.00 -36.18 -14.88
N PHE A 565 -15.84 -35.70 -14.38
CA PHE A 565 -14.60 -36.49 -14.37
C PHE A 565 -14.74 -37.75 -13.50
N SER A 566 -15.37 -37.67 -12.33
CA SER A 566 -15.62 -38.86 -11.50
C SER A 566 -16.53 -39.88 -12.16
N LEU A 567 -17.51 -39.43 -12.96
CA LEU A 567 -18.31 -40.32 -13.83
C LEU A 567 -17.46 -40.96 -14.93
N PHE A 568 -16.48 -40.25 -15.46
CA PHE A 568 -15.49 -40.77 -16.41
C PHE A 568 -14.55 -41.79 -15.76
N GLU A 569 -14.03 -41.52 -14.54
CA GLU A 569 -13.15 -42.42 -13.80
C GLU A 569 -13.84 -43.77 -13.45
N GLN A 570 -15.14 -43.72 -13.15
CA GLN A 570 -15.90 -44.95 -12.78
C GLN A 570 -16.24 -45.86 -13.95
N ARG A 571 -16.07 -45.42 -15.20
CA ARG A 571 -16.38 -46.20 -16.40
C ARG A 571 -15.18 -46.32 -17.33
N ALA A 572 -14.42 -47.42 -17.18
CA ALA A 572 -13.27 -47.72 -18.04
C ALA A 572 -13.57 -47.64 -19.54
N GLY A 573 -14.81 -47.92 -19.96
CA GLY A 573 -15.26 -47.82 -21.35
C GLY A 573 -15.30 -46.39 -21.89
N VAL A 574 -15.57 -45.40 -21.05
CA VAL A 574 -15.57 -43.98 -21.45
C VAL A 574 -14.15 -43.48 -21.65
N TRP A 575 -13.21 -43.92 -20.82
CA TRP A 575 -11.78 -43.65 -21.01
C TRP A 575 -11.25 -44.20 -22.32
N LEU A 576 -11.62 -45.45 -22.65
CA LEU A 576 -11.26 -46.09 -23.92
C LEU A 576 -11.82 -45.30 -25.11
N ALA A 577 -13.08 -44.89 -25.04
CA ALA A 577 -13.69 -44.07 -26.08
C ALA A 577 -13.04 -42.69 -26.25
N THR A 578 -12.67 -42.01 -25.14
CA THR A 578 -11.99 -40.72 -25.20
C THR A 578 -10.58 -40.85 -25.80
N VAL A 579 -9.80 -41.87 -25.40
CA VAL A 579 -8.48 -42.16 -26.00
C VAL A 579 -8.60 -42.48 -27.48
N LEU A 580 -9.65 -43.24 -27.89
CA LEU A 580 -9.89 -43.55 -29.28
C LEU A 580 -10.24 -42.32 -30.12
N ILE A 581 -11.10 -41.42 -29.59
CA ILE A 581 -11.45 -40.15 -30.23
C ILE A 581 -10.22 -39.25 -30.38
N ILE A 582 -9.38 -39.12 -29.34
CA ILE A 582 -8.14 -38.35 -29.41
C ILE A 582 -7.18 -38.98 -30.43
N ALA A 583 -7.04 -40.30 -30.47
CA ALA A 583 -6.21 -40.99 -31.43
C ALA A 583 -6.67 -40.76 -32.86
N ILE A 584 -7.98 -40.79 -33.12
CA ILE A 584 -8.60 -40.51 -34.42
C ILE A 584 -8.36 -39.04 -34.81
N LEU A 585 -8.57 -38.09 -33.88
CA LEU A 585 -8.32 -36.67 -34.12
C LEU A 585 -6.85 -36.41 -34.44
N VAL A 586 -5.90 -36.99 -33.70
CA VAL A 586 -4.47 -36.86 -33.98
C VAL A 586 -4.10 -37.50 -35.32
N TRP A 587 -4.74 -38.61 -35.70
CA TRP A 587 -4.54 -39.23 -37.01
C TRP A 587 -5.11 -38.37 -38.14
N SER A 588 -6.25 -37.73 -37.93
CA SER A 588 -6.90 -36.88 -38.96
C SER A 588 -6.21 -35.55 -39.23
N VAL A 589 -5.30 -35.13 -38.35
CA VAL A 589 -4.49 -33.88 -38.46
C VAL A 589 -3.12 -34.15 -39.10
N ARG A 590 -2.75 -35.44 -39.28
CA ARG A 590 -1.57 -35.83 -40.08
C ARG A 590 -1.96 -36.09 -41.51
#